data_d710aa499ef883a447ed3c716b018227
#
_entry.id   d710aa499ef883a447ed3c716b018227
#
_cell.length_a   1.000
_cell.length_b   1.000
_cell.length_c   1.000
_cell.angle_alpha   90.00
_cell.angle_beta   90.00
_cell.angle_gamma   90.00
#
_symmetry.space_group_name_H-M   'P 1'
#
loop_
_entity.id
_entity.type
_entity.pdbx_description
1 polymer ?
#
loop_
_entity_poly.entity_id
_entity_poly.type
_entity_poly.pdbx_seq_one_letter_code
_entity_poly.pdbx_strand_id
1 'polypeptide(L)'
;MTPQYGGAVRISSLLTDAPLPADRPVNASRCGGCSVCVDNCPGEALTGTLWTVGTQRADILRKEVCKKTQIARMKRATGIEVDLCGLCFAVCPYTQRYLREG
;
A
#
# COMPACT_ATOMS: atom_id res chain seq x y z
N MET A 1 4.33 3.70 -1.08
CA MET A 1 5.18 3.15 -0.02
C MET A 1 6.39 4.07 0.18
N THR A 2 6.74 4.37 1.41
CA THR A 2 7.91 5.18 1.74
C THR A 2 9.11 4.28 2.06
N PRO A 3 10.35 4.71 1.73
CA PRO A 3 11.53 3.91 2.06
C PRO A 3 11.75 3.74 3.57
N GLN A 4 11.34 4.73 4.38
CA GLN A 4 11.54 4.73 5.82
C GLN A 4 10.47 3.95 6.57
N TYR A 5 9.20 4.07 6.16
CA TYR A 5 8.04 3.59 6.92
C TYR A 5 7.21 2.53 6.19
N GLY A 6 7.62 2.14 5.00
CA GLY A 6 6.84 1.23 4.16
C GLY A 6 5.51 1.82 3.74
N GLY A 7 4.46 1.03 3.80
CA GLY A 7 3.09 1.44 3.51
C GLY A 7 2.30 1.90 4.74
N ALA A 8 2.89 1.84 5.92
CA ALA A 8 2.22 2.16 7.18
C ALA A 8 2.22 3.67 7.46
N VAL A 9 1.74 4.46 6.48
CA VAL A 9 1.66 5.91 6.59
C VAL A 9 0.29 6.40 6.13
N ARG A 10 -0.15 7.50 6.72
CA ARG A 10 -1.31 8.25 6.22
C ARG A 10 -0.81 9.52 5.58
N ILE A 11 -1.38 9.84 4.41
CA ILE A 11 -1.00 11.02 3.64
C ILE A 11 -2.09 12.06 3.79
N SER A 12 -1.66 13.30 4.09
CA SER A 12 -2.55 14.46 4.07
C SER A 12 -1.86 15.62 3.37
N SER A 13 -2.63 16.62 3.00
CA SER A 13 -2.11 17.81 2.32
C SER A 13 -2.40 19.05 3.12
N LEU A 14 -1.44 19.96 3.16
CA LEU A 14 -1.58 21.27 3.75
C LEU A 14 -1.17 22.31 2.70
N LEU A 15 -2.10 23.19 2.34
CA LEU A 15 -1.83 24.25 1.39
C LEU A 15 -1.20 25.43 2.10
N THR A 16 -0.13 25.99 1.53
CA THR A 16 0.60 27.11 2.09
C THR A 16 1.23 27.93 0.98
N ASP A 17 1.43 29.22 1.23
CA ASP A 17 2.21 30.12 0.37
C ASP A 17 3.63 30.32 0.86
N ALA A 18 4.03 29.61 1.93
CA ALA A 18 5.40 29.67 2.43
C ALA A 18 6.40 29.11 1.39
N PRO A 19 7.59 29.76 1.24
CA PRO A 19 8.59 29.33 0.27
C PRO A 19 9.36 28.11 0.77
N LEU A 20 8.70 26.96 0.85
CA LEU A 20 9.31 25.71 1.30
C LEU A 20 10.05 25.03 0.16
N PRO A 21 11.27 24.50 0.40
CA PRO A 21 11.97 23.71 -0.60
C PRO A 21 11.25 22.38 -0.86
N ALA A 22 11.24 21.96 -2.13
CA ALA A 22 10.66 20.67 -2.51
C ALA A 22 11.74 19.60 -2.53
N ASP A 23 11.42 18.42 -2.02
CA ASP A 23 12.28 17.25 -2.16
C ASP A 23 12.16 16.64 -3.55
N ARG A 24 13.12 15.79 -3.89
CA ARG A 24 13.07 15.06 -5.15
C ARG A 24 11.95 14.02 -5.10
N PRO A 25 11.08 13.95 -6.14
CA PRO A 25 10.03 12.95 -6.17
C PRO A 25 10.61 11.54 -6.33
N VAL A 26 9.89 10.57 -5.78
CA VAL A 26 10.14 9.15 -6.04
C VAL A 26 9.35 8.78 -7.30
N ASN A 27 10.04 8.34 -8.35
CA ASN A 27 9.45 8.11 -9.66
C ASN A 27 9.20 6.63 -9.98
N ALA A 28 9.75 5.73 -9.16
CA ALA A 28 9.62 4.29 -9.38
C ALA A 28 9.60 3.54 -8.05
N SER A 29 9.01 2.36 -8.08
CA SER A 29 8.97 1.43 -6.94
C SER A 29 10.38 0.94 -6.59
N ARG A 30 10.64 0.72 -5.31
CA ARG A 30 11.88 0.14 -4.80
C ARG A 30 11.74 -1.33 -4.43
N CYS A 31 10.65 -1.97 -4.83
CA CYS A 31 10.36 -3.36 -4.48
C CYS A 31 11.32 -4.35 -5.16
N GLY A 32 11.86 -4.01 -6.33
CA GLY A 32 12.72 -4.92 -7.08
C GLY A 32 12.02 -6.25 -7.36
N GLY A 33 12.60 -7.36 -6.95
CA GLY A 33 12.03 -8.69 -7.08
C GLY A 33 11.09 -9.10 -5.94
N CYS A 34 10.79 -8.20 -5.01
CA CYS A 34 9.93 -8.53 -3.86
C CYS A 34 8.47 -8.68 -4.26
N SER A 35 7.83 -9.78 -3.87
CA SER A 35 6.44 -10.09 -4.14
C SER A 35 5.65 -10.46 -2.86
N VAL A 36 6.17 -10.11 -1.68
CA VAL A 36 5.58 -10.53 -0.40
C VAL A 36 4.12 -10.09 -0.27
N CYS A 37 3.80 -8.84 -0.63
CA CYS A 37 2.43 -8.35 -0.57
C CYS A 37 1.52 -9.03 -1.59
N VAL A 38 2.03 -9.34 -2.77
CA VAL A 38 1.28 -10.05 -3.83
C VAL A 38 0.95 -11.46 -3.36
N ASP A 39 1.95 -12.17 -2.83
CA ASP A 39 1.80 -13.56 -2.39
C ASP A 39 0.87 -13.70 -1.18
N ASN A 40 0.77 -12.66 -0.36
CA ASN A 40 -0.04 -12.66 0.86
C ASN A 40 -1.42 -11.99 0.68
N CYS A 41 -1.73 -11.46 -0.48
CA CYS A 41 -3.03 -10.83 -0.72
C CYS A 41 -4.14 -11.90 -0.75
N PRO A 42 -5.09 -11.88 0.20
CA PRO A 42 -6.11 -12.93 0.28
C PRO A 42 -7.06 -12.98 -0.91
N GLY A 43 -7.25 -11.87 -1.61
CA GLY A 43 -8.10 -11.81 -2.80
C GLY A 43 -7.34 -11.84 -4.11
N GLU A 44 -6.02 -11.98 -4.05
CA GLU A 44 -5.16 -11.91 -5.25
C GLU A 44 -5.40 -10.64 -6.06
N ALA A 45 -5.62 -9.52 -5.38
CA ALA A 45 -5.96 -8.24 -6.00
C ALA A 45 -4.74 -7.47 -6.53
N LEU A 46 -3.54 -7.77 -6.03
CA LEU A 46 -2.31 -7.15 -6.47
C LEU A 46 -1.73 -7.90 -7.66
N THR A 47 -1.35 -7.17 -8.71
CA THR A 47 -0.92 -7.75 -9.97
C THR A 47 0.57 -8.10 -10.03
N GLY A 48 1.37 -7.53 -9.12
CA GLY A 48 2.82 -7.66 -9.15
C GLY A 48 3.53 -6.67 -10.06
N THR A 49 2.81 -5.80 -10.74
CA THR A 49 3.39 -4.75 -11.58
C THR A 49 4.13 -3.74 -10.71
N LEU A 50 5.38 -3.46 -11.03
CA LEU A 50 6.15 -2.43 -10.34
C LEU A 50 5.69 -1.04 -10.76
N TRP A 51 5.48 -0.18 -9.78
CA TRP A 51 5.01 1.17 -10.04
C TRP A 51 6.12 2.07 -10.58
N THR A 52 5.76 2.84 -11.61
CA THR A 52 6.51 4.00 -12.07
C THR A 52 5.55 5.17 -12.23
N VAL A 53 6.06 6.36 -12.54
CA VAL A 53 5.24 7.56 -12.72
C VAL A 53 4.11 7.38 -13.74
N GLY A 54 4.37 6.60 -14.80
CA GLY A 54 3.37 6.34 -15.85
C GLY A 54 2.39 5.21 -15.58
N THR A 55 2.55 4.50 -14.45
CA THR A 55 1.70 3.35 -14.13
C THR A 55 0.34 3.80 -13.60
N GLN A 56 -0.73 3.25 -14.13
CA GLN A 56 -2.07 3.48 -13.65
C GLN A 56 -2.35 2.63 -12.41
N ARG A 57 -3.23 3.09 -11.53
CA ARG A 57 -3.61 2.33 -10.34
C ARG A 57 -4.18 0.94 -10.69
N ALA A 58 -4.97 0.87 -11.76
CA ALA A 58 -5.57 -0.39 -12.22
C ALA A 58 -4.54 -1.42 -12.68
N ASP A 59 -3.34 -0.97 -13.10
CA ASP A 59 -2.26 -1.87 -13.49
C ASP A 59 -1.64 -2.60 -12.30
N ILE A 60 -1.80 -2.06 -11.09
CA ILE A 60 -1.21 -2.57 -9.85
C ILE A 60 -2.25 -3.29 -9.01
N LEU A 61 -3.46 -2.76 -8.95
CA LEU A 61 -4.49 -3.19 -8.00
C LEU A 61 -5.83 -3.40 -8.70
N ARG A 62 -6.39 -4.58 -8.53
CA ARG A 62 -7.77 -4.86 -8.89
C ARG A 62 -8.68 -4.38 -7.75
N LYS A 63 -9.06 -3.12 -7.82
CA LYS A 63 -9.77 -2.41 -6.75
C LYS A 63 -11.04 -3.12 -6.29
N GLU A 64 -11.86 -3.58 -7.24
CA GLU A 64 -13.13 -4.23 -6.92
C GLU A 64 -12.94 -5.56 -6.20
N VAL A 65 -11.94 -6.34 -6.61
CA VAL A 65 -11.57 -7.60 -5.96
C VAL A 65 -11.07 -7.32 -4.55
N CYS A 66 -10.21 -6.32 -4.39
CA CYS A 66 -9.69 -5.90 -3.08
C CYS A 66 -10.83 -5.53 -2.13
N LYS A 67 -11.75 -4.70 -2.57
CA LYS A 67 -12.90 -4.26 -1.78
C LYS A 67 -13.79 -5.43 -1.34
N LYS A 68 -14.12 -6.32 -2.25
CA LYS A 68 -14.93 -7.51 -1.93
C LYS A 68 -14.25 -8.41 -0.90
N THR A 69 -12.95 -8.61 -1.04
CA THR A 69 -12.15 -9.42 -0.12
C THR A 69 -12.09 -8.78 1.27
N GLN A 70 -11.90 -7.47 1.35
CA GLN A 70 -11.89 -6.73 2.61
C GLN A 70 -13.22 -6.92 3.36
N ILE A 71 -14.33 -6.70 2.69
CA ILE A 71 -15.66 -6.82 3.27
C ILE A 71 -15.91 -8.26 3.75
N ALA A 72 -15.59 -9.27 2.93
CA ALA A 72 -15.77 -10.67 3.27
C ALA A 72 -14.93 -11.08 4.49
N ARG A 73 -13.68 -10.63 4.58
CA ARG A 73 -12.80 -10.92 5.71
C ARG A 73 -13.30 -10.28 7.00
N MET A 74 -13.70 -9.03 6.95
CA MET A 74 -14.21 -8.32 8.13
C MET A 74 -15.52 -8.90 8.62
N LYS A 75 -16.41 -9.23 7.70
CA LYS A 75 -17.67 -9.91 8.06
C LYS A 75 -17.43 -11.24 8.76
N ARG A 76 -16.48 -12.03 8.27
CA ARG A 76 -16.11 -13.32 8.89
C ARG A 76 -15.48 -13.14 10.26
N ALA A 77 -14.63 -12.12 10.44
CA ALA A 77 -13.91 -11.89 11.69
C ALA A 77 -14.75 -11.18 12.75
N THR A 78 -15.60 -10.24 12.36
CA THR A 78 -16.32 -9.35 13.30
C THR A 78 -17.83 -9.34 13.13
N GLY A 79 -18.35 -9.89 12.03
CA GLY A 79 -19.76 -9.80 11.68
C GLY A 79 -20.18 -8.48 11.06
N ILE A 80 -19.26 -7.54 10.87
CA ILE A 80 -19.52 -6.20 10.33
C ILE A 80 -18.99 -6.13 8.90
N GLU A 81 -19.79 -5.57 7.99
CA GLU A 81 -19.40 -5.37 6.60
C GLU A 81 -18.71 -4.01 6.44
N VAL A 82 -17.38 -4.01 6.52
CA VAL A 82 -16.52 -2.83 6.30
C VAL A 82 -15.34 -3.22 5.42
N ASP A 83 -14.83 -2.27 4.63
CA ASP A 83 -13.72 -2.47 3.73
C ASP A 83 -12.36 -2.17 4.41
N LEU A 84 -11.96 -3.06 5.30
CA LEU A 84 -10.69 -2.99 6.02
C LEU A 84 -9.91 -4.30 5.85
N CYS A 85 -8.65 -4.20 5.52
CA CYS A 85 -7.72 -5.33 5.48
C CYS A 85 -6.31 -4.91 5.86
N GLY A 86 -5.60 -4.18 4.97
CA GLY A 86 -4.25 -3.67 5.23
C GLY A 86 -3.15 -4.74 5.30
N LEU A 87 -3.43 -5.98 4.96
CA LEU A 87 -2.44 -7.06 5.06
C LEU A 87 -1.21 -6.81 4.18
N CYS A 88 -1.42 -6.26 2.97
CA CYS A 88 -0.33 -5.94 2.06
C CYS A 88 0.65 -4.92 2.63
N PHE A 89 0.17 -3.98 3.44
CA PHE A 89 1.03 -3.03 4.14
C PHE A 89 1.73 -3.68 5.32
N ALA A 90 1.02 -4.53 6.05
CA ALA A 90 1.55 -5.19 7.24
C ALA A 90 2.71 -6.13 6.91
N VAL A 91 2.60 -6.93 5.83
CA VAL A 91 3.64 -7.90 5.46
C VAL A 91 4.82 -7.27 4.71
N CYS A 92 4.71 -6.03 4.28
CA CYS A 92 5.76 -5.35 3.51
C CYS A 92 7.07 -5.30 4.30
N PRO A 93 8.21 -5.77 3.72
CA PRO A 93 9.49 -5.76 4.41
C PRO A 93 9.93 -4.37 4.89
N TYR A 94 9.60 -3.32 4.16
CA TYR A 94 9.88 -1.94 4.59
C TYR A 94 9.07 -1.56 5.83
N THR A 95 7.81 -1.95 5.89
CA THR A 95 6.97 -1.73 7.08
C THR A 95 7.50 -2.54 8.26
N GLN A 96 7.85 -3.80 8.05
CA GLN A 96 8.38 -4.66 9.09
C GLN A 96 9.70 -4.13 9.66
N ARG A 97 10.57 -3.62 8.79
CA ARG A 97 11.81 -2.97 9.23
C ARG A 97 11.53 -1.77 10.13
N TYR A 98 10.62 -0.90 9.71
CA TYR A 98 10.23 0.26 10.50
C TYR A 98 9.68 -0.15 11.88
N LEU A 99 8.82 -1.16 11.93
CA LEU A 99 8.23 -1.63 13.19
C LEU A 99 9.27 -2.21 14.15
N ARG A 100 10.33 -2.83 13.62
CA ARG A 100 11.41 -3.38 14.45
C ARG A 100 12.38 -2.30 14.96
N GLU A 101 12.64 -1.29 14.15
CA GLU A 101 13.60 -0.22 14.45
C GLU A 101 12.96 0.97 15.18
N GLY A 102 11.68 1.15 14.97
CA GLY A 102 10.89 2.22 15.56
C GLY A 102 10.25 1.83 16.85
#